data_60d3e53d65881befb717fb97ef18abe3
#
_entry.id   60d3e53d65881befb717fb97ef18abe3
#
_cell.length_a   1.000
_cell.length_b   1.000
_cell.length_c   1.000
_cell.angle_alpha   90.00
_cell.angle_beta   90.00
_cell.angle_gamma   90.00
#
_symmetry.space_group_name_H-M   'P 1'
#
loop_
_entity.id
_entity.type
_entity.pdbx_description
1 polymer ?
#
loop_
_entity_poly.entity_id
_entity_poly.type
_entity_poly.pdbx_seq_one_letter_code
_entity_poly.pdbx_strand_id
1 'polypeptide(L)'
;DANIVLRGIGSISASNNALIVVDGVPFNGKLSDINPTDIASVNVSKDAVSNSLYGSRAAGGVVMITTKTGRKDKVAINFNGSWGVAQRAYKDYDMATDPGEFYRLSWYGLRNTYWAAGKSIEDSNLAASQDLLGELGNYNAYIIPQGEYLVTPDGKLNPNARLRYNDSFADALFDNAFRQEYNVSASGGNDRTDYYVSMGFLDNDSYVLGSSYE
;
A
#
# COMPACT_ATOMS: atom_id res chain seq x y z
N ASP A 1 4.35 -13.32 1.19
CA ASP A 1 5.58 -14.04 1.57
C ASP A 1 6.61 -13.90 0.45
N ALA A 2 7.84 -13.48 0.78
CA ALA A 2 8.91 -13.41 -0.20
C ALA A 2 9.47 -14.81 -0.47
N ASN A 3 9.30 -15.30 -1.69
CA ASN A 3 9.91 -16.54 -2.14
C ASN A 3 11.32 -16.26 -2.69
N ILE A 4 12.33 -16.85 -2.11
CA ILE A 4 13.71 -16.71 -2.57
C ILE A 4 14.04 -17.82 -3.54
N VAL A 5 14.18 -17.49 -4.82
CA VAL A 5 14.58 -18.41 -5.88
C VAL A 5 16.01 -18.05 -6.32
N LEU A 6 16.95 -18.97 -6.13
CA LEU A 6 18.38 -18.71 -6.37
C LEU A 6 18.89 -19.27 -7.70
N ARG A 7 18.27 -20.33 -8.24
CA ARG A 7 18.69 -21.05 -9.44
C ARG A 7 17.67 -21.04 -10.59
N GLY A 8 16.63 -20.20 -10.49
CA GLY A 8 15.53 -20.21 -11.44
C GLY A 8 14.55 -21.37 -11.19
N ILE A 9 13.60 -21.54 -12.09
CA ILE A 9 12.56 -22.57 -11.99
C ILE A 9 13.16 -23.89 -12.49
N GLY A 10 13.56 -24.75 -11.58
CA GLY A 10 14.13 -26.09 -11.89
C GLY A 10 13.09 -27.20 -11.96
N SER A 11 11.88 -26.99 -11.43
CA SER A 11 10.79 -27.97 -11.43
C SER A 11 9.44 -27.26 -11.55
N ILE A 12 8.52 -27.85 -12.29
CA ILE A 12 7.14 -27.38 -12.43
C ILE A 12 6.27 -27.83 -11.24
N SER A 13 6.63 -28.96 -10.60
CA SER A 13 5.82 -29.59 -9.56
C SER A 13 6.44 -29.57 -8.16
N ALA A 14 7.72 -29.19 -8.02
CA ALA A 14 8.40 -29.07 -6.74
C ALA A 14 8.69 -27.62 -6.39
N SER A 15 8.80 -27.32 -5.10
CA SER A 15 9.19 -25.98 -4.64
C SER A 15 10.58 -25.61 -5.15
N ASN A 16 10.69 -24.45 -5.78
CA ASN A 16 11.96 -23.88 -6.26
C ASN A 16 12.59 -22.92 -5.23
N ASN A 17 12.00 -22.83 -4.04
CA ASN A 17 12.46 -21.94 -2.99
C ASN A 17 13.79 -22.42 -2.40
N ALA A 18 14.67 -21.47 -2.07
CA ALA A 18 15.87 -21.77 -1.33
C ALA A 18 15.54 -22.26 0.09
N LEU A 19 16.31 -23.23 0.58
CA LEU A 19 16.23 -23.68 1.96
C LEU A 19 16.79 -22.59 2.89
N ILE A 20 16.01 -22.18 3.87
CA ILE A 20 16.49 -21.28 4.92
C ILE A 20 17.09 -22.13 6.04
N VAL A 21 18.29 -21.78 6.47
CA VAL A 21 19.00 -22.43 7.57
C VAL A 21 19.40 -21.35 8.57
N VAL A 22 18.97 -21.50 9.81
CA VAL A 22 19.29 -20.57 10.91
C VAL A 22 20.21 -21.28 11.88
N ASP A 23 21.39 -20.71 12.10
CA ASP A 23 22.43 -21.26 12.98
C ASP A 23 22.73 -22.75 12.73
N GLY A 24 22.73 -23.14 11.46
CA GLY A 24 23.00 -24.52 11.02
C GLY A 24 21.80 -25.44 11.02
N VAL A 25 20.63 -25.00 11.48
CA VAL A 25 19.39 -25.81 11.53
C VAL A 25 18.41 -25.38 10.45
N PRO A 26 17.83 -26.31 9.65
CA PRO A 26 16.79 -25.97 8.70
C PRO A 26 15.57 -25.31 9.34
N PHE A 27 15.23 -24.13 8.87
CA PHE A 27 14.12 -23.34 9.38
C PHE A 27 12.87 -23.56 8.50
N ASN A 28 11.76 -23.93 9.11
CA ASN A 28 10.51 -24.19 8.40
C ASN A 28 9.49 -23.03 8.48
N GLY A 29 9.87 -21.93 9.13
CA GLY A 29 9.07 -20.70 9.22
C GLY A 29 9.28 -19.80 8.00
N LYS A 30 8.67 -18.63 8.04
CA LYS A 30 8.82 -17.61 7.03
C LYS A 30 10.04 -16.75 7.33
N LEU A 31 10.68 -16.18 6.31
CA LEU A 31 11.80 -15.26 6.52
C LEU A 31 11.37 -14.01 7.31
N SER A 32 10.11 -13.60 7.20
CA SER A 32 9.51 -12.51 7.99
C SER A 32 9.44 -12.77 9.49
N ASP A 33 9.50 -14.04 9.90
CA ASP A 33 9.44 -14.41 11.32
C ASP A 33 10.78 -14.19 12.04
N ILE A 34 11.83 -13.91 11.27
CA ILE A 34 13.18 -13.64 11.80
C ILE A 34 13.36 -12.13 11.87
N ASN A 35 13.57 -11.61 13.09
CA ASN A 35 13.84 -10.19 13.26
C ASN A 35 15.19 -9.81 12.61
N PRO A 36 15.20 -8.90 11.61
CA PRO A 36 16.43 -8.49 10.95
C PRO A 36 17.50 -7.93 11.90
N THR A 37 17.09 -7.36 13.03
CA THR A 37 18.02 -6.82 14.03
C THR A 37 18.80 -7.89 14.76
N ASP A 38 18.35 -9.15 14.75
CA ASP A 38 19.02 -10.27 15.39
C ASP A 38 20.01 -10.99 14.47
N ILE A 39 20.02 -10.64 13.20
CA ILE A 39 20.90 -11.25 12.20
C ILE A 39 22.32 -10.67 12.31
N ALA A 40 23.30 -11.55 12.43
CA ALA A 40 24.72 -11.20 12.38
C ALA A 40 25.26 -11.25 10.95
N SER A 41 24.91 -12.29 10.19
CA SER A 41 25.31 -12.44 8.79
C SER A 41 24.34 -13.30 8.00
N VAL A 42 24.27 -13.06 6.69
CA VAL A 42 23.51 -13.88 5.74
C VAL A 42 24.48 -14.35 4.65
N ASN A 43 24.58 -15.66 4.47
CA ASN A 43 25.36 -16.28 3.41
C ASN A 43 24.46 -17.08 2.48
N VAL A 44 24.63 -16.85 1.17
CA VAL A 44 23.86 -17.57 0.15
C VAL A 44 24.78 -18.58 -0.54
N SER A 45 24.48 -19.85 -0.38
CA SER A 45 25.22 -20.90 -1.03
C SER A 45 24.42 -21.53 -2.17
N LYS A 46 25.10 -21.59 -3.31
CA LYS A 46 24.59 -22.26 -4.53
C LYS A 46 25.40 -23.54 -4.84
N ASP A 47 26.30 -23.93 -3.98
CA ASP A 47 27.25 -25.03 -4.23
C ASP A 47 26.66 -26.40 -3.97
N ALA A 48 27.17 -27.39 -4.69
CA ALA A 48 26.78 -28.79 -4.50
C ALA A 48 27.15 -29.33 -3.09
N VAL A 49 28.14 -28.74 -2.44
CA VAL A 49 28.55 -29.10 -1.07
C VAL A 49 27.46 -28.82 -0.07
N SER A 50 26.82 -27.66 -0.16
CA SER A 50 25.67 -27.31 0.71
C SER A 50 24.49 -28.25 0.48
N ASN A 51 24.26 -28.69 -0.76
CA ASN A 51 23.22 -29.65 -1.08
C ASN A 51 23.49 -31.03 -0.46
N SER A 52 24.75 -31.41 -0.30
CA SER A 52 25.11 -32.69 0.34
C SER A 52 24.80 -32.72 1.83
N LEU A 53 24.85 -31.56 2.51
CA LEU A 53 24.55 -31.48 3.94
C LEU A 53 23.04 -31.51 4.23
N TYR A 54 22.23 -30.90 3.36
CA TYR A 54 20.78 -30.72 3.57
C TYR A 54 19.90 -31.55 2.61
N GLY A 55 20.54 -32.38 1.77
CA GLY A 55 19.87 -33.28 0.84
C GLY A 55 19.04 -32.59 -0.23
N SER A 56 17.98 -33.26 -0.69
CA SER A 56 17.09 -32.75 -1.76
C SER A 56 16.39 -31.44 -1.43
N ARG A 57 16.24 -31.12 -0.16
CA ARG A 57 15.64 -29.83 0.29
C ARG A 57 16.45 -28.61 -0.12
N ALA A 58 17.75 -28.78 -0.35
CA ALA A 58 18.66 -27.71 -0.77
C ALA A 58 18.80 -27.58 -2.30
N ALA A 59 17.99 -28.30 -3.09
CA ALA A 59 18.07 -28.26 -4.55
C ALA A 59 17.89 -26.86 -5.14
N GLY A 60 17.06 -26.00 -4.52
CA GLY A 60 16.87 -24.59 -4.87
C GLY A 60 17.99 -23.65 -4.41
N GLY A 61 19.00 -24.16 -3.68
CA GLY A 61 20.04 -23.38 -2.98
C GLY A 61 19.74 -23.26 -1.49
N VAL A 62 20.71 -22.71 -0.74
CA VAL A 62 20.61 -22.54 0.71
C VAL A 62 20.92 -21.09 1.10
N VAL A 63 20.06 -20.52 1.92
CA VAL A 63 20.29 -19.24 2.60
C VAL A 63 20.62 -19.52 4.06
N MET A 64 21.86 -19.33 4.44
CA MET A 64 22.36 -19.52 5.81
C MET A 64 22.31 -18.19 6.56
N ILE A 65 21.52 -18.13 7.60
CA ILE A 65 21.38 -16.99 8.51
C ILE A 65 22.11 -17.35 9.81
N THR A 66 23.03 -16.50 10.20
CA THR A 66 23.71 -16.61 11.51
C THR A 66 23.17 -15.51 12.39
N THR A 67 22.70 -15.87 13.59
CA THR A 67 22.20 -14.91 14.56
C THR A 67 23.31 -14.31 15.40
N LYS A 68 23.02 -13.17 16.06
CA LYS A 68 23.93 -12.53 16.98
C LYS A 68 24.13 -13.37 18.24
N THR A 69 25.35 -13.45 18.72
CA THR A 69 25.73 -14.13 19.98
C THR A 69 26.30 -13.13 20.99
N GLY A 70 26.34 -13.51 22.24
CA GLY A 70 26.98 -12.75 23.28
C GLY A 70 28.49 -12.66 23.07
N ARG A 71 29.11 -11.60 23.58
CA ARG A 71 30.56 -11.46 23.59
C ARG A 71 31.09 -11.70 25.00
N LYS A 72 32.19 -12.42 25.07
CA LYS A 72 32.92 -12.67 26.32
C LYS A 72 33.28 -11.36 27.01
N ASP A 73 33.11 -11.32 28.34
CA ASP A 73 33.46 -10.23 29.22
C ASP A 73 32.84 -8.85 28.91
N LYS A 74 31.76 -8.84 28.13
CA LYS A 74 31.02 -7.61 27.81
C LYS A 74 29.52 -7.85 27.92
N VAL A 75 28.90 -7.06 28.77
CA VAL A 75 27.45 -6.91 28.77
C VAL A 75 27.08 -5.71 27.87
N ALA A 76 26.23 -5.92 26.90
CA ALA A 76 25.75 -4.86 26.05
C ALA A 76 24.21 -4.91 26.00
N ILE A 77 23.62 -3.77 26.26
CA ILE A 77 22.17 -3.56 26.08
C ILE A 77 22.00 -2.58 24.93
N ASN A 78 21.22 -2.96 23.92
CA ASN A 78 20.91 -2.11 22.78
C ASN A 78 19.41 -1.86 22.74
N PHE A 79 19.05 -0.63 22.44
CA PHE A 79 17.69 -0.21 22.16
C PHE A 79 17.66 0.51 20.82
N ASN A 80 16.75 0.10 19.96
CA ASN A 80 16.45 0.78 18.71
C ASN A 80 14.95 1.11 18.67
N GLY A 81 14.62 2.35 18.39
CA GLY A 81 13.26 2.79 18.14
C GLY A 81 13.19 3.52 16.80
N SER A 82 12.23 3.20 15.99
CA SER A 82 11.94 3.93 14.76
C SER A 82 10.45 4.28 14.65
N TRP A 83 10.21 5.47 14.14
CA TRP A 83 8.86 5.99 13.87
C TRP A 83 8.80 6.49 12.46
N GLY A 84 7.69 6.24 11.81
CA GLY A 84 7.45 6.70 10.46
C GLY A 84 5.99 7.01 10.23
N VAL A 85 5.75 7.85 9.22
CA VAL A 85 4.41 8.12 8.70
C VAL A 85 4.41 7.67 7.25
N ALA A 86 3.51 6.77 6.91
CA ALA A 86 3.24 6.39 5.54
C ALA A 86 2.04 7.17 5.02
N GLN A 87 2.19 7.75 3.84
CA GLN A 87 1.13 8.47 3.16
C GLN A 87 1.15 8.13 1.69
N ARG A 88 0.08 8.41 0.99
CA ARG A 88 0.01 8.22 -0.44
C ARG A 88 1.03 9.10 -1.15
N ALA A 89 1.98 8.47 -1.87
CA ALA A 89 3.09 9.18 -2.53
C ALA A 89 2.66 9.90 -3.81
N TYR A 90 1.66 9.38 -4.51
CA TYR A 90 1.17 9.93 -5.76
C TYR A 90 -0.09 10.77 -5.50
N LYS A 91 -0.04 12.02 -5.93
CA LYS A 91 -1.22 12.88 -6.00
C LYS A 91 -2.11 12.41 -7.14
N ASP A 92 -3.42 12.61 -6.99
CA ASP A 92 -4.33 12.44 -8.11
C ASP A 92 -4.02 13.44 -9.22
N TYR A 93 -4.38 13.08 -10.45
CA TYR A 93 -4.37 14.04 -11.54
C TYR A 93 -5.27 15.23 -11.18
N ASP A 94 -5.02 16.38 -11.84
CA ASP A 94 -5.89 17.54 -11.73
C ASP A 94 -7.29 17.15 -12.23
N MET A 95 -8.19 16.90 -11.31
CA MET A 95 -9.59 16.56 -11.55
C MET A 95 -10.46 17.66 -10.97
N ALA A 96 -11.64 17.84 -11.57
CA ALA A 96 -12.68 18.69 -10.99
C ALA A 96 -13.15 18.07 -9.67
N THR A 97 -12.60 18.51 -8.55
CA THR A 97 -12.96 18.04 -7.20
C THR A 97 -14.18 18.74 -6.65
N ASP A 98 -14.51 19.93 -7.18
CA ASP A 98 -15.74 20.65 -6.88
C ASP A 98 -16.91 20.06 -7.71
N PRO A 99 -17.96 19.52 -7.07
CA PRO A 99 -19.12 19.02 -7.79
C PRO A 99 -19.76 20.06 -8.73
N GLY A 100 -19.77 21.32 -8.32
CA GLY A 100 -20.32 22.41 -9.16
C GLY A 100 -19.54 22.59 -10.45
N GLU A 101 -18.22 22.53 -10.38
CA GLU A 101 -17.35 22.61 -11.56
C GLU A 101 -17.56 21.39 -12.47
N PHE A 102 -17.66 20.17 -11.91
CA PHE A 102 -17.96 18.95 -12.67
C PHE A 102 -19.25 19.07 -13.49
N TYR A 103 -20.35 19.53 -12.87
CA TYR A 103 -21.62 19.71 -13.58
C TYR A 103 -21.55 20.81 -14.64
N ARG A 104 -20.85 21.89 -14.39
CA ARG A 104 -20.64 22.95 -15.39
C ARG A 104 -19.83 22.45 -16.59
N LEU A 105 -18.74 21.73 -16.37
CA LEU A 105 -17.94 21.15 -17.45
C LEU A 105 -18.75 20.15 -18.27
N SER A 106 -19.54 19.29 -17.61
CA SER A 106 -20.46 18.36 -18.28
C SER A 106 -21.51 19.08 -19.12
N TRP A 107 -22.05 20.17 -18.59
CA TRP A 107 -23.00 21.01 -19.33
C TRP A 107 -22.36 21.63 -20.59
N TYR A 108 -21.13 22.13 -20.49
CA TYR A 108 -20.41 22.65 -21.66
C TYR A 108 -20.16 21.58 -22.71
N GLY A 109 -19.81 20.38 -22.30
CA GLY A 109 -19.66 19.24 -23.19
C GLY A 109 -20.96 18.92 -23.94
N LEU A 110 -22.07 18.82 -23.20
CA LEU A 110 -23.39 18.51 -23.74
C LEU A 110 -23.88 19.61 -24.66
N ARG A 111 -23.76 20.88 -24.28
CA ARG A 111 -24.05 22.03 -25.13
C ARG A 111 -23.28 21.98 -26.45
N ASN A 112 -21.99 21.70 -26.40
CA ASN A 112 -21.18 21.62 -27.63
C ASN A 112 -21.61 20.46 -28.54
N THR A 113 -22.05 19.34 -27.96
CA THR A 113 -22.62 18.22 -28.72
C THR A 113 -23.88 18.62 -29.47
N TYR A 114 -24.80 19.33 -28.83
CA TYR A 114 -26.02 19.80 -29.47
C TYR A 114 -25.76 20.87 -30.54
N TRP A 115 -24.84 21.79 -30.30
CA TRP A 115 -24.39 22.76 -31.25
C TRP A 115 -23.76 22.12 -32.50
N ALA A 116 -22.87 21.15 -32.29
CA ALA A 116 -22.27 20.38 -33.39
C ALA A 116 -23.30 19.57 -34.20
N ALA A 117 -24.41 19.18 -33.56
CA ALA A 117 -25.55 18.54 -34.22
C ALA A 117 -26.45 19.52 -35.01
N GLY A 118 -26.10 20.83 -35.08
CA GLY A 118 -26.77 21.84 -35.87
C GLY A 118 -27.88 22.63 -35.16
N LYS A 119 -28.03 22.50 -33.84
CA LYS A 119 -28.95 23.36 -33.08
C LYS A 119 -28.39 24.79 -32.98
N SER A 120 -29.26 25.77 -32.80
CA SER A 120 -28.83 27.11 -32.42
C SER A 120 -28.08 27.10 -31.09
N ILE A 121 -27.30 28.16 -30.79
CA ILE A 121 -26.58 28.26 -29.53
C ILE A 121 -27.56 28.32 -28.34
N GLU A 122 -28.67 29.05 -28.50
CA GLU A 122 -29.71 29.21 -27.48
C GLU A 122 -30.42 27.87 -27.20
N ASP A 123 -30.84 27.17 -28.27
CA ASP A 123 -31.45 25.84 -28.12
C ASP A 123 -30.49 24.80 -27.54
N SER A 124 -29.19 24.89 -27.87
CA SER A 124 -28.16 24.01 -27.33
C SER A 124 -27.95 24.26 -25.83
N ASN A 125 -27.94 25.51 -25.41
CA ASN A 125 -27.85 25.89 -24.02
C ASN A 125 -29.05 25.40 -23.21
N LEU A 126 -30.26 25.60 -23.73
CA LEU A 126 -31.47 25.13 -23.05
C LEU A 126 -31.53 23.60 -22.97
N ALA A 127 -31.28 22.91 -24.09
CA ALA A 127 -31.25 21.46 -24.11
C ALA A 127 -30.19 20.88 -23.14
N ALA A 128 -29.00 21.47 -23.10
CA ALA A 128 -27.97 21.04 -22.15
C ALA A 128 -28.43 21.17 -20.68
N SER A 129 -29.16 22.26 -20.35
CA SER A 129 -29.69 22.42 -19.00
C SER A 129 -30.79 21.43 -18.66
N GLN A 130 -31.62 21.08 -19.64
CA GLN A 130 -32.73 20.13 -19.48
C GLN A 130 -32.20 18.68 -19.29
N ASP A 131 -31.26 18.28 -20.13
CA ASP A 131 -30.83 16.89 -20.25
C ASP A 131 -29.66 16.53 -19.35
N LEU A 132 -28.95 17.51 -18.73
CA LEU A 132 -27.71 17.34 -17.96
C LEU A 132 -27.80 16.19 -16.94
N LEU A 133 -28.82 16.19 -16.09
CA LEU A 133 -28.92 15.18 -15.04
C LEU A 133 -29.29 13.81 -15.59
N GLY A 134 -30.12 13.76 -16.64
CA GLY A 134 -30.50 12.53 -17.35
C GLY A 134 -29.29 11.85 -17.98
N GLU A 135 -28.47 12.62 -18.70
CA GLU A 135 -27.23 12.15 -19.35
C GLU A 135 -26.16 11.68 -18.32
N LEU A 136 -26.17 12.23 -17.10
CA LEU A 136 -25.32 11.80 -16.00
C LEU A 136 -25.94 10.68 -15.15
N GLY A 137 -26.94 9.95 -15.66
CA GLY A 137 -27.57 8.83 -14.96
C GLY A 137 -28.41 9.22 -13.75
N ASN A 138 -28.92 10.45 -13.73
CA ASN A 138 -29.66 11.06 -12.62
C ASN A 138 -28.87 11.23 -11.31
N TYR A 139 -27.53 11.14 -11.37
CA TYR A 139 -26.70 11.50 -10.22
C TYR A 139 -26.77 13.02 -10.01
N ASN A 140 -27.14 13.40 -8.79
CA ASN A 140 -27.21 14.80 -8.40
C ASN A 140 -26.66 15.01 -6.99
N ALA A 141 -25.53 15.69 -6.92
CA ALA A 141 -24.90 16.09 -5.64
C ALA A 141 -25.60 17.29 -4.99
N TYR A 142 -26.59 17.91 -5.66
CA TYR A 142 -27.29 19.09 -5.20
C TYR A 142 -28.78 18.84 -5.02
N ILE A 143 -29.37 19.59 -4.13
CA ILE A 143 -30.82 19.79 -4.05
C ILE A 143 -31.15 21.05 -4.83
N ILE A 144 -32.02 20.93 -5.81
CA ILE A 144 -32.49 22.05 -6.62
C ILE A 144 -33.99 22.28 -6.41
N PRO A 145 -34.48 23.52 -6.43
CA PRO A 145 -35.92 23.80 -6.38
C PRO A 145 -36.65 23.16 -7.56
N GLN A 146 -37.93 22.83 -7.34
CA GLN A 146 -38.74 22.20 -8.34
C GLN A 146 -38.91 23.11 -9.58
N GLY A 147 -38.64 22.55 -10.75
CA GLY A 147 -38.78 23.28 -12.02
C GLY A 147 -37.56 24.14 -12.41
N GLU A 148 -36.51 24.13 -11.59
CA GLU A 148 -35.25 24.81 -11.92
C GLU A 148 -34.20 23.81 -12.44
N TYR A 149 -33.21 24.31 -13.20
CA TYR A 149 -32.10 23.53 -13.69
C TYR A 149 -30.90 23.62 -12.74
N LEU A 150 -30.09 22.57 -12.65
CA LEU A 150 -28.86 22.59 -11.83
C LEU A 150 -27.82 23.53 -12.43
N VAL A 151 -27.63 23.47 -13.73
CA VAL A 151 -26.86 24.47 -14.50
C VAL A 151 -27.83 25.20 -15.39
N THR A 152 -27.88 26.52 -15.23
CA THR A 152 -28.77 27.39 -15.95
C THR A 152 -28.34 27.56 -17.42
N PRO A 153 -29.21 27.97 -18.36
CA PRO A 153 -28.85 28.12 -19.77
C PRO A 153 -27.73 29.12 -20.07
N ASP A 154 -27.32 29.92 -19.11
CA ASP A 154 -26.13 30.79 -19.19
C ASP A 154 -24.81 30.06 -18.74
N GLY A 155 -24.89 28.78 -18.44
CA GLY A 155 -23.74 27.95 -18.07
C GLY A 155 -23.25 28.12 -16.64
N LYS A 156 -24.05 28.73 -15.77
CA LYS A 156 -23.74 28.90 -14.35
C LYS A 156 -24.47 27.89 -13.49
N LEU A 157 -23.81 27.51 -12.39
CA LEU A 157 -24.48 26.74 -11.35
C LEU A 157 -25.63 27.56 -10.76
N ASN A 158 -26.78 26.92 -10.59
CA ASN A 158 -27.96 27.56 -10.04
C ASN A 158 -27.67 28.10 -8.62
N PRO A 159 -27.85 29.39 -8.35
CA PRO A 159 -27.57 29.98 -7.04
C PRO A 159 -28.47 29.44 -5.92
N ASN A 160 -29.65 28.87 -6.28
CA ASN A 160 -30.57 28.25 -5.34
C ASN A 160 -30.24 26.76 -5.08
N ALA A 161 -29.29 26.20 -5.81
CA ALA A 161 -28.85 24.81 -5.61
C ALA A 161 -28.06 24.70 -4.30
N ARG A 162 -28.41 23.73 -3.47
CA ARG A 162 -27.73 23.43 -2.21
C ARG A 162 -26.98 22.14 -2.32
N LEU A 163 -25.68 22.19 -2.05
CA LEU A 163 -24.82 21.00 -2.03
C LEU A 163 -25.31 20.00 -0.98
N ARG A 164 -25.49 18.76 -1.38
CA ARG A 164 -25.92 17.63 -0.54
C ARG A 164 -24.79 16.65 -0.21
N TYR A 165 -23.96 16.36 -1.22
CA TYR A 165 -22.85 15.42 -1.12
C TYR A 165 -21.58 16.07 -1.66
N ASN A 166 -20.53 16.07 -0.85
CA ASN A 166 -19.19 16.52 -1.22
C ASN A 166 -18.13 15.59 -0.61
N ASP A 167 -18.45 14.30 -0.53
CA ASP A 167 -17.55 13.33 0.05
C ASP A 167 -16.54 12.90 -1.01
N SER A 168 -15.27 12.90 -0.63
CA SER A 168 -14.19 12.35 -1.44
C SER A 168 -14.01 10.88 -1.09
N PHE A 169 -14.15 10.01 -2.08
CA PHE A 169 -13.86 8.58 -1.89
C PHE A 169 -12.40 8.34 -1.53
N ALA A 170 -11.49 9.16 -2.08
CA ALA A 170 -10.07 9.08 -1.75
C ALA A 170 -9.82 9.42 -0.28
N ASP A 171 -10.45 10.50 0.24
CA ASP A 171 -10.30 10.90 1.64
C ASP A 171 -10.95 9.88 2.60
N ALA A 172 -12.00 9.20 2.14
CA ALA A 172 -12.63 8.14 2.91
C ALA A 172 -11.84 6.82 2.92
N LEU A 173 -10.99 6.58 1.91
CA LEU A 173 -10.25 5.34 1.74
C LEU A 173 -8.80 5.44 2.23
N PHE A 174 -8.19 6.60 2.11
CA PHE A 174 -6.78 6.82 2.43
C PHE A 174 -6.63 7.77 3.62
N ASP A 175 -5.85 7.33 4.59
CA ASP A 175 -5.45 8.15 5.74
C ASP A 175 -3.94 8.06 5.93
N ASN A 176 -3.38 8.94 6.75
CA ASN A 176 -2.00 8.84 7.14
C ASN A 176 -1.83 7.65 8.08
N ALA A 177 -0.92 6.77 7.75
CA ALA A 177 -0.61 5.60 8.55
C ALA A 177 0.60 5.84 9.43
N PHE A 178 0.56 5.34 10.63
CA PHE A 178 1.66 5.42 11.57
C PHE A 178 2.38 4.08 11.66
N ARG A 179 3.71 4.12 11.64
CA ARG A 179 4.55 2.94 11.87
C ARG A 179 5.43 3.20 13.08
N GLN A 180 5.46 2.24 13.97
CA GLN A 180 6.37 2.24 15.10
C GLN A 180 7.04 0.88 15.27
N GLU A 181 8.32 0.92 15.57
CA GLU A 181 9.14 -0.27 15.75
C GLU A 181 10.08 -0.08 16.93
N TYR A 182 10.10 -1.03 17.84
CA TYR A 182 10.98 -1.03 18.99
C TYR A 182 11.69 -2.37 19.09
N ASN A 183 12.99 -2.32 19.19
CA ASN A 183 13.83 -3.50 19.38
C ASN A 183 14.73 -3.29 20.59
N VAL A 184 14.69 -4.24 21.51
CA VAL A 184 15.57 -4.28 22.68
C VAL A 184 16.36 -5.57 22.63
N SER A 185 17.68 -5.49 22.84
CA SER A 185 18.50 -6.69 22.97
C SER A 185 19.50 -6.56 24.11
N ALA A 186 19.73 -7.67 24.78
CA ALA A 186 20.75 -7.81 25.81
C ALA A 186 21.66 -8.98 25.45
N SER A 187 22.96 -8.75 25.50
CA SER A 187 23.97 -9.77 25.22
C SER A 187 25.11 -9.72 26.22
N GLY A 188 25.68 -10.87 26.50
CA GLY A 188 26.82 -10.96 27.40
C GLY A 188 27.41 -12.36 27.41
N GLY A 189 28.47 -12.56 28.13
CA GLY A 189 29.09 -13.87 28.25
C GLY A 189 30.30 -13.89 29.16
N ASN A 190 30.72 -15.11 29.51
CA ASN A 190 31.93 -15.41 30.23
C ASN A 190 32.67 -16.58 29.54
N ASP A 191 33.70 -17.11 30.15
CA ASP A 191 34.50 -18.23 29.60
C ASP A 191 33.72 -19.52 29.35
N ARG A 192 32.54 -19.67 29.92
CA ARG A 192 31.73 -20.90 29.87
C ARG A 192 30.39 -20.74 29.20
N THR A 193 29.89 -19.52 29.14
CA THR A 193 28.50 -19.27 28.67
C THR A 193 28.41 -17.91 28.01
N ASP A 194 27.76 -17.83 26.88
CA ASP A 194 27.35 -16.61 26.23
C ASP A 194 25.82 -16.62 26.09
N TYR A 195 25.25 -15.44 26.09
CA TYR A 195 23.80 -15.25 25.91
C TYR A 195 23.49 -14.05 25.04
N TYR A 196 22.45 -14.19 24.28
CA TYR A 196 21.80 -13.13 23.53
C TYR A 196 20.28 -13.28 23.69
N VAL A 197 19.62 -12.20 24.09
CA VAL A 197 18.16 -12.13 24.25
C VAL A 197 17.69 -10.89 23.56
N SER A 198 16.66 -11.00 22.74
CA SER A 198 16.03 -9.86 22.06
C SER A 198 14.52 -9.90 22.20
N MET A 199 13.93 -8.70 22.12
CA MET A 199 12.49 -8.50 22.04
C MET A 199 12.23 -7.40 21.01
N GLY A 200 11.36 -7.68 20.04
CA GLY A 200 10.91 -6.74 19.03
C GLY A 200 9.42 -6.50 19.13
N PHE A 201 9.01 -5.27 18.87
CA PHE A 201 7.62 -4.88 18.67
C PHE A 201 7.53 -4.06 17.39
N LEU A 202 6.63 -4.43 16.50
CA LEU A 202 6.35 -3.73 15.26
C LEU A 202 4.85 -3.53 15.15
N ASP A 203 4.45 -2.28 15.01
CA ASP A 203 3.09 -1.87 14.69
C ASP A 203 3.15 -1.02 13.43
N ASN A 204 2.46 -1.45 12.40
CA ASN A 204 2.54 -0.85 11.07
C ASN A 204 1.14 -0.73 10.48
N ASP A 205 0.55 0.44 10.66
CA ASP A 205 -0.71 0.78 10.01
C ASP A 205 -0.53 0.90 8.50
N SER A 206 -1.61 0.66 7.79
CA SER A 206 -1.68 0.93 6.35
C SER A 206 -2.39 2.24 6.08
N TYR A 207 -1.89 3.00 5.10
CA TYR A 207 -2.59 4.19 4.61
C TYR A 207 -3.91 3.88 3.88
N VAL A 208 -4.22 2.60 3.66
CA VAL A 208 -5.52 2.13 3.18
C VAL A 208 -6.30 1.60 4.37
N LEU A 209 -7.47 2.16 4.62
CA LEU A 209 -8.32 1.74 5.73
C LEU A 209 -8.64 0.24 5.66
N GLY A 210 -8.52 -0.42 6.82
CA GLY A 210 -8.83 -1.85 6.98
C GLY A 210 -7.69 -2.80 6.65
N SER A 211 -6.48 -2.33 6.40
CA SER A 211 -5.28 -3.16 6.26
C SER A 211 -4.18 -2.69 7.19
N SER A 212 -4.03 -3.32 8.34
CA SER A 212 -2.95 -3.11 9.30
C SER A 212 -2.18 -4.41 9.54
N TYR A 213 -0.94 -4.31 10.01
CA TYR A 213 -0.09 -5.44 10.40
C TYR A 213 0.51 -5.17 11.79
N GLU A 214 0.26 -6.09 12.72
CA GLU A 214 0.85 -6.15 14.04
C GLU A 214 1.83 -7.32 14.18
#